data_9df9c80a10250e89cd10ff2df434f07d
#
_entry.id   9df9c80a10250e89cd10ff2df434f07d
#
_cell.length_a   1.000
_cell.length_b   1.000
_cell.length_c   1.000
_cell.angle_alpha   90.00
_cell.angle_beta   90.00
_cell.angle_gamma   90.00
#
_symmetry.space_group_name_H-M   'P 1'
#
loop_
_entity.id
_entity.type
_entity.pdbx_description
1 polymer ?
#
loop_
_entity_poly.entity_id
_entity_poly.type
_entity_poly.pdbx_seq_one_letter_code
_entity_poly.pdbx_strand_id
1 'polypeptide(L)'
;MLTLSTASILEKNKIDATGVWLMLLDIEYKGDIVRLVYNTEDVTFQGNKYIAFPFKLADVNHNSTDLPNVKLSVSNVTRTIQRLAEDNQGFTGANVIVRVINTNVPNVCEVEEHFVITGSVANAEWMEFTLGTDFSFTRRFPLVRIMKDFCPFKFKGVQCGYKGTETECNKTLSRCRALGNSVRFGGEPTIPQGGLYASNK
;
A
#
# COMPACT_ATOMS: atom_id res chain seq x y z
N MET A 1 -10.35 -1.54 20.78
CA MET A 1 -10.68 -2.81 21.44
C MET A 1 -11.08 -3.77 20.36
N LEU A 2 -10.33 -4.86 20.17
CA LEU A 2 -10.64 -5.88 19.16
C LEU A 2 -11.93 -6.60 19.55
N THR A 3 -12.92 -6.58 18.68
CA THR A 3 -14.20 -7.29 18.86
C THR A 3 -14.11 -8.62 18.14
N LEU A 4 -13.95 -9.70 18.89
CA LEU A 4 -14.01 -11.07 18.36
C LEU A 4 -15.46 -11.47 18.05
N SER A 5 -15.65 -12.37 17.10
CA SER A 5 -16.95 -12.97 16.83
C SER A 5 -17.46 -13.77 18.06
N THR A 6 -18.77 -13.89 18.20
CA THR A 6 -19.35 -14.65 19.32
C THR A 6 -18.87 -16.10 19.33
N ALA A 7 -18.71 -16.71 18.16
CA ALA A 7 -18.21 -18.08 18.01
C ALA A 7 -16.78 -18.21 18.55
N SER A 8 -15.91 -17.27 18.22
CA SER A 8 -14.51 -17.27 18.66
C SER A 8 -14.36 -16.93 20.15
N ILE A 9 -15.25 -16.11 20.71
CA ILE A 9 -15.30 -15.87 22.16
C ILE A 9 -15.66 -17.16 22.89
N LEU A 10 -16.65 -17.90 22.40
CA LEU A 10 -17.04 -19.19 22.99
C LEU A 10 -15.90 -20.20 22.89
N GLU A 11 -15.23 -20.29 21.73
CA GLU A 11 -14.12 -21.23 21.53
C GLU A 11 -12.92 -20.90 22.44
N LYS A 12 -12.55 -19.63 22.54
CA LYS A 12 -11.48 -19.15 23.42
C LYS A 12 -11.73 -19.49 24.89
N ASN A 13 -12.99 -19.46 25.32
CA ASN A 13 -13.37 -19.67 26.73
C ASN A 13 -13.64 -21.15 27.09
N LYS A 14 -13.57 -22.06 26.13
CA LYS A 14 -13.67 -23.51 26.42
C LYS A 14 -12.42 -23.97 27.15
N ILE A 15 -12.63 -24.82 28.16
CA ILE A 15 -11.54 -25.45 28.92
C ILE A 15 -10.83 -26.51 28.08
N ASP A 16 -11.56 -27.17 27.16
CA ASP A 16 -11.06 -28.18 26.22
C ASP A 16 -11.15 -27.67 24.79
N ALA A 17 -10.49 -26.55 24.51
CA ALA A 17 -10.45 -25.96 23.18
C ALA A 17 -9.44 -26.73 22.33
N THR A 18 -9.92 -27.36 21.25
CA THR A 18 -9.08 -28.04 20.24
C THR A 18 -8.68 -27.13 19.10
N GLY A 19 -9.31 -25.95 19.00
CA GLY A 19 -9.04 -24.96 17.95
C GLY A 19 -7.70 -24.28 18.11
N VAL A 20 -6.96 -24.17 17.01
CA VAL A 20 -5.68 -23.46 16.94
C VAL A 20 -5.88 -22.11 16.25
N TRP A 21 -5.26 -21.07 16.82
CA TRP A 21 -5.19 -19.78 16.19
C TRP A 21 -4.06 -19.75 15.17
N LEU A 22 -4.40 -19.47 13.92
CA LEU A 22 -3.44 -19.43 12.82
C LEU A 22 -3.34 -18.02 12.27
N MET A 23 -2.13 -17.63 11.95
CA MET A 23 -1.83 -16.40 11.23
C MET A 23 -1.63 -16.71 9.74
N LEU A 24 -2.42 -16.06 8.91
CA LEU A 24 -2.34 -16.10 7.45
C LEU A 24 -1.70 -14.82 6.93
N LEU A 25 -0.94 -14.93 5.88
CA LEU A 25 -0.23 -13.83 5.25
C LEU A 25 -0.46 -13.88 3.74
N ASP A 26 -1.01 -12.81 3.18
CA ASP A 26 -1.10 -12.58 1.74
C ASP A 26 -0.16 -11.45 1.36
N ILE A 27 0.71 -11.67 0.39
CA ILE A 27 1.56 -10.64 -0.22
C ILE A 27 1.12 -10.50 -1.67
N GLU A 28 0.53 -9.36 -2.01
CA GLU A 28 0.03 -9.07 -3.34
C GLU A 28 0.93 -8.05 -4.04
N TYR A 29 1.46 -8.43 -5.19
CA TYR A 29 2.30 -7.57 -6.01
C TYR A 29 2.02 -7.77 -7.51
N LYS A 30 1.64 -6.69 -8.20
CA LYS A 30 1.38 -6.68 -9.66
C LYS A 30 0.41 -7.76 -10.19
N GLY A 31 -0.48 -8.26 -9.34
CA GLY A 31 -1.45 -9.29 -9.69
C GLY A 31 -1.07 -10.70 -9.26
N ASP A 32 0.16 -10.92 -8.85
CA ASP A 32 0.60 -12.18 -8.23
C ASP A 32 0.35 -12.13 -6.72
N ILE A 33 -0.12 -13.24 -6.15
CA ILE A 33 -0.42 -13.34 -4.72
C ILE A 33 0.34 -14.53 -4.14
N VAL A 34 1.19 -14.25 -3.17
CA VAL A 34 1.86 -15.25 -2.34
C VAL A 34 1.08 -15.44 -1.05
N ARG A 35 0.60 -16.66 -0.78
CA ARG A 35 -0.19 -17.00 0.40
C ARG A 35 0.56 -17.94 1.32
N LEU A 36 0.82 -17.50 2.52
CA LEU A 36 1.57 -18.23 3.53
C LEU A 36 0.74 -18.39 4.81
N VAL A 37 0.95 -19.48 5.53
CA VAL A 37 0.38 -19.71 6.86
C VAL A 37 1.49 -20.06 7.85
N TYR A 38 1.42 -19.47 9.04
CA TYR A 38 2.30 -19.85 10.14
C TYR A 38 1.80 -21.14 10.78
N ASN A 39 2.13 -22.26 10.16
CA ASN A 39 1.75 -23.60 10.59
C ASN A 39 2.77 -24.62 10.05
N THR A 40 2.66 -25.89 10.48
CA THR A 40 3.42 -27.03 9.95
C THR A 40 2.78 -27.66 8.73
N GLU A 41 1.49 -27.42 8.49
CA GLU A 41 0.71 -27.99 7.39
C GLU A 41 -0.01 -26.88 6.61
N ASP A 42 -0.24 -27.16 5.31
CA ASP A 42 -0.99 -26.27 4.45
C ASP A 42 -2.45 -26.13 4.91
N VAL A 43 -3.01 -24.93 4.83
CA VAL A 43 -4.38 -24.64 5.25
C VAL A 43 -5.16 -24.04 4.10
N THR A 44 -6.42 -24.44 3.97
CA THR A 44 -7.36 -23.81 3.02
C THR A 44 -8.32 -22.91 3.76
N PHE A 45 -8.35 -21.62 3.37
CA PHE A 45 -9.26 -20.64 3.94
C PHE A 45 -9.99 -19.91 2.80
N GLN A 46 -11.34 -19.86 2.88
CA GLN A 46 -12.20 -19.23 1.88
C GLN A 46 -11.89 -19.66 0.42
N GLY A 47 -11.57 -20.94 0.21
CA GLY A 47 -11.23 -21.48 -1.12
C GLY A 47 -9.80 -21.20 -1.59
N ASN A 48 -9.01 -20.45 -0.84
CA ASN A 48 -7.60 -20.18 -1.13
C ASN A 48 -6.70 -21.11 -0.34
N LYS A 49 -5.68 -21.66 -1.00
CA LYS A 49 -4.67 -22.50 -0.36
C LYS A 49 -3.53 -21.63 0.16
N TYR A 50 -3.21 -21.77 1.44
CA TYR A 50 -2.09 -21.17 2.13
C TYR A 50 -1.02 -22.21 2.38
N ILE A 51 0.20 -21.89 1.98
CA ILE A 51 1.34 -22.79 2.11
C ILE A 51 1.97 -22.62 3.48
N ALA A 52 2.25 -23.73 4.16
CA ALA A 52 2.94 -23.74 5.44
C ALA A 52 4.36 -23.15 5.30
N PHE A 53 4.62 -22.05 5.97
CA PHE A 53 5.90 -21.36 5.88
C PHE A 53 6.23 -20.61 7.18
N PRO A 54 7.48 -20.72 7.68
CA PRO A 54 7.86 -20.02 8.91
C PRO A 54 8.05 -18.53 8.65
N PHE A 55 7.27 -17.72 9.35
CA PHE A 55 7.42 -16.26 9.39
C PHE A 55 7.13 -15.72 10.79
N LYS A 56 7.57 -14.51 11.07
CA LYS A 56 7.36 -13.80 12.33
C LYS A 56 6.91 -12.39 12.02
N LEU A 57 5.85 -11.94 12.70
CA LEU A 57 5.43 -10.56 12.70
C LEU A 57 5.87 -9.94 14.04
N ALA A 58 6.60 -8.83 13.98
CA ALA A 58 6.96 -8.08 15.19
C ALA A 58 5.75 -7.33 15.75
N ASP A 59 5.85 -6.92 17.00
CA ASP A 59 4.81 -6.12 17.64
C ASP A 59 4.58 -4.79 16.90
N VAL A 60 3.33 -4.41 16.80
CA VAL A 60 2.93 -3.12 16.23
C VAL A 60 3.12 -2.04 17.28
N ASN A 61 4.19 -1.26 17.15
CA ASN A 61 4.43 -0.14 18.04
C ASN A 61 3.70 1.11 17.56
N HIS A 62 2.77 1.60 18.38
CA HIS A 62 2.07 2.86 18.15
C HIS A 62 2.73 3.97 18.97
N ASN A 63 3.56 4.78 18.35
CA ASN A 63 4.11 6.00 18.93
C ASN A 63 3.41 7.22 18.33
N SER A 64 3.25 8.28 19.11
CA SER A 64 2.65 9.54 18.65
C SER A 64 3.59 10.36 17.74
N THR A 65 4.85 10.01 17.69
CA THR A 65 5.91 10.75 16.96
C THR A 65 6.31 10.12 15.65
N ASP A 66 6.22 8.79 15.53
CA ASP A 66 6.68 8.06 14.36
C ASP A 66 5.54 7.32 13.65
N LEU A 67 5.66 7.17 12.34
CA LEU A 67 4.76 6.30 11.59
C LEU A 67 4.91 4.85 12.08
N PRO A 68 3.80 4.13 12.33
CA PRO A 68 3.87 2.75 12.75
C PRO A 68 4.55 1.90 11.67
N ASN A 69 5.67 1.32 12.04
CA ASN A 69 6.40 0.37 11.23
C ASN A 69 6.38 -0.99 11.92
N VAL A 70 6.03 -2.02 11.17
CA VAL A 70 6.01 -3.40 11.62
C VAL A 70 7.04 -4.19 10.84
N LYS A 71 7.83 -5.02 11.50
CA LYS A 71 8.76 -5.92 10.83
C LYS A 71 8.11 -7.28 10.62
N LEU A 72 8.09 -7.72 9.37
CA LEU A 72 7.73 -9.06 8.98
C LEU A 72 9.01 -9.80 8.57
N SER A 73 9.38 -10.85 9.28
CA SER A 73 10.51 -11.69 8.96
C SER A 73 10.02 -13.03 8.42
N VAL A 74 10.38 -13.35 7.19
CA VAL A 74 10.02 -14.60 6.51
C VAL A 74 11.30 -15.44 6.36
N SER A 75 11.21 -16.76 6.60
CA SER A 75 12.38 -17.63 6.52
C SER A 75 13.04 -17.58 5.12
N ASN A 76 14.37 -17.44 5.10
CA ASN A 76 15.16 -17.38 3.88
C ASN A 76 16.05 -18.62 3.66
N VAL A 77 15.88 -19.66 4.46
CA VAL A 77 16.71 -20.88 4.39
C VAL A 77 16.67 -21.53 3.00
N THR A 78 15.51 -21.56 2.36
CA THR A 78 15.33 -22.10 1.01
C THR A 78 15.63 -21.11 -0.11
N ARG A 79 15.85 -19.83 0.22
CA ARG A 79 16.06 -18.71 -0.71
C ARG A 79 14.93 -18.51 -1.74
N THR A 80 13.81 -19.17 -1.56
CA THR A 80 12.66 -19.07 -2.48
C THR A 80 12.05 -17.67 -2.44
N ILE A 81 11.82 -17.14 -1.24
CA ILE A 81 11.25 -15.78 -1.06
C ILE A 81 12.25 -14.71 -1.49
N GLN A 82 13.54 -14.92 -1.24
CA GLN A 82 14.57 -13.98 -1.70
C GLN A 82 14.59 -13.89 -3.23
N ARG A 83 14.56 -15.00 -3.93
CA ARG A 83 14.52 -15.01 -5.39
C ARG A 83 13.29 -14.29 -5.93
N LEU A 84 12.11 -14.56 -5.38
CA LEU A 84 10.89 -13.86 -5.75
C LEU A 84 10.97 -12.35 -5.47
N ALA A 85 11.61 -11.96 -4.36
CA ALA A 85 11.80 -10.56 -4.01
C ALA A 85 12.79 -9.86 -4.96
N GLU A 86 13.90 -10.51 -5.33
CA GLU A 86 14.88 -9.99 -6.29
C GLU A 86 14.23 -9.76 -7.66
N ASP A 87 13.43 -10.71 -8.15
CA ASP A 87 12.68 -10.60 -9.41
C ASP A 87 11.63 -9.49 -9.37
N ASN A 88 11.12 -9.12 -8.18
CA ASN A 88 10.05 -8.16 -7.97
C ASN A 88 10.48 -6.90 -7.20
N GLN A 89 11.72 -6.43 -7.36
CA GLN A 89 12.21 -5.18 -6.76
C GLN A 89 12.05 -5.12 -5.23
N GLY A 90 12.26 -6.24 -4.54
CA GLY A 90 12.12 -6.36 -3.09
C GLY A 90 10.68 -6.28 -2.59
N PHE A 91 9.69 -6.49 -3.45
CA PHE A 91 8.25 -6.30 -3.18
C PHE A 91 7.87 -4.90 -2.67
N THR A 92 8.71 -3.89 -2.89
CA THR A 92 8.40 -2.53 -2.46
C THR A 92 7.11 -2.01 -3.11
N GLY A 93 6.17 -1.55 -2.29
CA GLY A 93 4.83 -1.15 -2.71
C GLY A 93 3.82 -2.31 -2.82
N ALA A 94 4.20 -3.53 -2.46
CA ALA A 94 3.27 -4.65 -2.38
C ALA A 94 2.30 -4.49 -1.21
N ASN A 95 1.05 -4.88 -1.42
CA ASN A 95 0.06 -4.97 -0.34
C ASN A 95 0.29 -6.25 0.47
N VAL A 96 0.25 -6.12 1.76
CA VAL A 96 0.34 -7.24 2.70
C VAL A 96 -0.90 -7.27 3.57
N ILE A 97 -1.58 -8.41 3.58
CA ILE A 97 -2.75 -8.62 4.42
C ILE A 97 -2.42 -9.73 5.41
N VAL A 98 -2.52 -9.39 6.68
CA VAL A 98 -2.34 -10.33 7.78
C VAL A 98 -3.70 -10.68 8.34
N ARG A 99 -4.04 -11.97 8.39
CA ARG A 99 -5.29 -12.46 8.95
C ARG A 99 -5.04 -13.39 10.10
N VAL A 100 -5.88 -13.31 11.11
CA VAL A 100 -5.92 -14.26 12.22
C VAL A 100 -7.24 -15.01 12.17
N ILE A 101 -7.15 -16.33 12.11
CA ILE A 101 -8.29 -17.24 12.05
C ILE A 101 -8.22 -18.29 13.15
N ASN A 102 -9.36 -18.89 13.47
CA ASN A 102 -9.42 -20.07 14.34
C ASN A 102 -9.88 -21.28 13.53
N THR A 103 -9.18 -22.41 13.67
CA THR A 103 -9.48 -23.64 12.91
C THR A 103 -10.86 -24.22 13.18
N ASN A 104 -11.42 -24.00 14.37
CA ASN A 104 -12.76 -24.48 14.76
C ASN A 104 -13.89 -23.53 14.31
N VAL A 105 -13.55 -22.32 13.83
CA VAL A 105 -14.53 -21.35 13.30
C VAL A 105 -14.22 -21.10 11.82
N PRO A 106 -14.64 -22.01 10.94
CA PRO A 106 -14.30 -21.94 9.53
C PRO A 106 -14.89 -20.68 8.89
N ASN A 107 -14.14 -20.11 7.95
CA ASN A 107 -14.51 -18.94 7.14
C ASN A 107 -14.72 -17.61 7.89
N VAL A 108 -14.36 -17.54 9.16
CA VAL A 108 -14.39 -16.29 9.93
C VAL A 108 -12.97 -15.78 10.09
N CYS A 109 -12.73 -14.56 9.63
CA CYS A 109 -11.51 -13.81 9.89
C CYS A 109 -11.75 -12.92 11.12
N GLU A 110 -10.99 -13.12 12.19
CA GLU A 110 -11.17 -12.38 13.44
C GLU A 110 -10.41 -11.05 13.43
N VAL A 111 -9.25 -11.04 12.80
CA VAL A 111 -8.42 -9.85 12.65
C VAL A 111 -7.94 -9.81 11.21
N GLU A 112 -8.09 -8.68 10.57
CA GLU A 112 -7.54 -8.41 9.25
C GLU A 112 -6.85 -7.06 9.29
N GLU A 113 -5.53 -7.05 9.03
CA GLU A 113 -4.70 -5.86 9.03
C GLU A 113 -4.03 -5.70 7.67
N HIS A 114 -4.07 -4.49 7.14
CA HIS A 114 -3.55 -4.14 5.83
C HIS A 114 -2.29 -3.28 5.97
N PHE A 115 -1.23 -3.70 5.30
CA PHE A 115 0.04 -3.00 5.28
C PHE A 115 0.56 -2.86 3.84
N VAL A 116 1.57 -2.00 3.67
CA VAL A 116 2.34 -1.89 2.42
C VAL A 116 3.81 -2.10 2.73
N ILE A 117 4.50 -2.86 1.90
CA ILE A 117 5.95 -3.06 2.03
C ILE A 117 6.65 -1.76 1.62
N THR A 118 7.37 -1.15 2.56
CA THR A 118 8.17 0.07 2.33
C THR A 118 9.63 -0.21 2.06
N GLY A 119 10.13 -1.37 2.47
CA GLY A 119 11.50 -1.80 2.23
C GLY A 119 11.71 -3.26 2.58
N SER A 120 12.78 -3.83 2.06
CA SER A 120 13.15 -5.22 2.31
C SER A 120 14.66 -5.36 2.48
N VAL A 121 15.07 -6.27 3.38
CA VAL A 121 16.47 -6.62 3.63
C VAL A 121 16.58 -8.13 3.71
N ALA A 122 17.51 -8.72 2.96
CA ALA A 122 17.77 -10.15 3.01
C ALA A 122 19.05 -10.45 3.78
N ASN A 123 18.98 -11.42 4.68
CA ASN A 123 20.15 -12.05 5.29
C ASN A 123 20.10 -13.57 5.07
N ALA A 124 21.09 -14.31 5.60
CA ALA A 124 21.21 -15.75 5.35
C ALA A 124 20.02 -16.56 5.89
N GLU A 125 19.39 -16.11 6.97
CA GLU A 125 18.32 -16.85 7.67
C GLU A 125 16.94 -16.28 7.41
N TRP A 126 16.84 -14.96 7.29
CA TRP A 126 15.57 -14.21 7.22
C TRP A 126 15.56 -13.22 6.08
N MET A 127 14.40 -13.10 5.45
CA MET A 127 14.02 -11.98 4.63
C MET A 127 13.14 -11.06 5.47
N GLU A 128 13.63 -9.86 5.77
CA GLU A 128 12.92 -8.88 6.59
C GLU A 128 12.25 -7.85 5.70
N PHE A 129 10.95 -7.71 5.86
CA PHE A 129 10.14 -6.68 5.22
C PHE A 129 9.75 -5.64 6.25
N THR A 130 9.94 -4.38 5.91
CA THR A 130 9.40 -3.27 6.69
C THR A 130 8.01 -2.95 6.17
N LEU A 131 7.02 -3.16 7.01
CA LEU A 131 5.61 -2.89 6.72
C LEU A 131 5.25 -1.51 7.25
N GLY A 132 4.59 -0.72 6.43
CA GLY A 132 4.08 0.61 6.78
C GLY A 132 2.63 0.76 6.36
N THR A 133 2.10 1.95 6.53
CA THR A 133 0.77 2.32 6.03
C THR A 133 0.87 2.83 4.59
N ASP A 134 -0.18 2.63 3.80
CA ASP A 134 -0.26 3.17 2.43
C ASP A 134 -0.26 4.72 2.41
N PHE A 135 -0.60 5.33 3.53
CA PHE A 135 -0.66 6.78 3.65
C PHE A 135 0.70 7.37 4.03
N SER A 136 1.31 8.13 3.10
CA SER A 136 2.53 8.91 3.37
C SER A 136 2.17 10.36 3.74
N PHE A 137 2.42 10.75 5.00
CA PHE A 137 2.28 12.15 5.45
C PHE A 137 3.24 13.11 4.74
N THR A 138 4.32 12.58 4.17
CA THR A 138 5.28 13.36 3.40
C THR A 138 4.78 13.67 1.99
N ARG A 139 3.72 12.99 1.54
CA ARG A 139 3.14 13.22 0.22
C ARG A 139 2.43 14.56 0.20
N ARG A 140 2.81 15.38 -0.76
CA ARG A 140 2.23 16.70 -0.94
C ARG A 140 0.77 16.61 -1.36
N PHE A 141 -0.11 17.36 -0.68
CA PHE A 141 -1.50 17.58 -1.08
C PHE A 141 -1.76 19.08 -1.28
N PRO A 142 -2.45 19.47 -2.36
CA PRO A 142 -2.86 18.63 -3.50
C PRO A 142 -1.68 18.19 -4.36
N LEU A 143 -1.82 17.08 -5.06
CA LEU A 143 -0.78 16.52 -5.94
C LEU A 143 -0.44 17.45 -7.11
N VAL A 144 -1.45 18.20 -7.57
CA VAL A 144 -1.30 19.16 -8.65
C VAL A 144 -0.88 20.50 -8.08
N ARG A 145 0.28 21.00 -8.51
CA ARG A 145 0.73 22.35 -8.17
C ARG A 145 0.08 23.35 -9.12
N ILE A 146 -0.61 24.34 -8.56
CA ILE A 146 -1.10 25.48 -9.32
C ILE A 146 0.10 26.39 -9.62
N MET A 147 0.36 26.63 -10.90
CA MET A 147 1.45 27.49 -11.35
C MET A 147 0.91 28.59 -12.25
N LYS A 148 1.53 29.76 -12.20
CA LYS A 148 1.12 30.94 -12.97
C LYS A 148 1.21 30.68 -14.48
N ASP A 149 2.37 30.24 -14.95
CA ASP A 149 2.72 30.25 -16.37
C ASP A 149 2.79 28.83 -16.99
N PHE A 150 2.41 27.80 -16.25
CA PHE A 150 2.52 26.43 -16.68
C PHE A 150 1.20 25.66 -16.55
N CYS A 151 0.79 25.00 -17.64
CA CYS A 151 -0.40 24.17 -17.70
C CYS A 151 -0.07 22.73 -17.24
N PRO A 152 -0.68 22.20 -16.15
CA PRO A 152 -0.44 20.86 -15.66
C PRO A 152 -1.12 19.78 -16.52
N PHE A 153 -2.06 20.16 -17.38
CA PHE A 153 -2.88 19.21 -18.13
C PHE A 153 -2.06 18.48 -19.20
N LYS A 154 -2.40 17.20 -19.42
CA LYS A 154 -1.86 16.44 -20.56
C LYS A 154 -2.39 17.03 -21.86
N PHE A 155 -1.48 17.34 -22.82
CA PHE A 155 -1.88 17.85 -24.14
C PHE A 155 -2.82 16.86 -24.84
N LYS A 156 -3.88 17.37 -25.44
CA LYS A 156 -5.00 16.58 -26.03
C LYS A 156 -5.73 15.67 -25.05
N GLY A 157 -5.44 15.74 -23.74
CA GLY A 157 -6.21 15.01 -22.70
C GLY A 157 -7.59 15.63 -22.48
N VAL A 158 -8.39 14.96 -21.65
CA VAL A 158 -9.78 15.36 -21.35
C VAL A 158 -9.88 16.80 -20.87
N GLN A 159 -8.97 17.23 -20.01
CA GLN A 159 -8.95 18.60 -19.43
C GLN A 159 -8.47 19.64 -20.43
N CYS A 160 -7.42 19.33 -21.24
CA CYS A 160 -6.93 20.22 -22.30
C CYS A 160 -7.96 20.36 -23.43
N GLY A 161 -8.55 19.25 -23.88
CA GLY A 161 -9.61 19.21 -24.88
C GLY A 161 -9.25 19.81 -26.24
N TYR A 162 -7.96 20.04 -26.56
CA TYR A 162 -7.52 20.50 -27.87
C TYR A 162 -7.71 19.42 -28.93
N LYS A 163 -8.40 19.76 -30.04
CA LYS A 163 -8.74 18.83 -31.14
C LYS A 163 -8.02 19.16 -32.47
N GLY A 164 -7.14 20.15 -32.48
CA GLY A 164 -6.43 20.53 -33.68
C GLY A 164 -5.32 19.58 -34.11
N THR A 165 -4.66 19.87 -35.22
CA THR A 165 -3.65 19.04 -35.89
C THR A 165 -2.30 19.01 -35.17
N GLU A 166 -1.97 20.05 -34.39
CA GLU A 166 -0.68 20.16 -33.71
C GLU A 166 -0.39 18.95 -32.83
N THR A 167 0.86 18.50 -32.82
CA THR A 167 1.30 17.29 -32.09
C THR A 167 1.87 17.61 -30.72
N GLU A 168 2.35 18.85 -30.49
CA GLU A 168 3.07 19.24 -29.28
C GLU A 168 2.57 20.56 -28.69
N CYS A 169 2.69 20.68 -27.38
CA CYS A 169 2.41 21.90 -26.63
C CYS A 169 3.46 22.08 -25.52
N ASN A 170 4.10 23.28 -25.48
CA ASN A 170 5.08 23.64 -24.45
C ASN A 170 4.42 24.04 -23.10
N LYS A 171 3.09 23.91 -23.01
CA LYS A 171 2.30 24.17 -21.81
C LYS A 171 2.33 25.59 -21.27
N THR A 172 2.73 26.57 -22.10
CA THR A 172 2.68 27.99 -21.76
C THR A 172 1.37 28.61 -22.20
N LEU A 173 0.97 29.73 -21.56
CA LEU A 173 -0.23 30.49 -21.93
C LEU A 173 -0.14 31.03 -23.37
N SER A 174 1.02 31.54 -23.78
CA SER A 174 1.26 32.05 -25.15
C SER A 174 0.99 30.97 -26.20
N ARG A 175 1.50 29.74 -25.98
CA ARG A 175 1.25 28.64 -26.90
C ARG A 175 -0.22 28.23 -26.89
N CYS A 176 -0.86 28.23 -25.71
CA CYS A 176 -2.28 27.90 -25.59
C CYS A 176 -3.16 28.90 -26.32
N ARG A 177 -2.81 30.21 -26.31
CA ARG A 177 -3.47 31.27 -27.09
C ARG A 177 -3.26 31.06 -28.59
N ALA A 178 -2.03 30.76 -29.03
CA ALA A 178 -1.73 30.48 -30.43
C ALA A 178 -2.52 29.29 -30.98
N LEU A 179 -2.84 28.31 -30.10
CA LEU A 179 -3.68 27.15 -30.42
C LEU A 179 -5.18 27.42 -30.33
N GLY A 180 -5.60 28.63 -29.96
CA GLY A 180 -6.99 29.00 -29.80
C GLY A 180 -7.68 28.32 -28.61
N ASN A 181 -6.91 27.75 -27.64
CA ASN A 181 -7.42 26.93 -26.55
C ASN A 181 -7.23 27.58 -25.16
N SER A 182 -7.03 28.88 -25.10
CA SER A 182 -6.70 29.62 -23.86
C SER A 182 -7.77 29.51 -22.75
N VAL A 183 -9.04 29.27 -23.11
CA VAL A 183 -10.14 29.07 -22.17
C VAL A 183 -9.93 27.81 -21.30
N ARG A 184 -9.17 26.83 -21.82
CA ARG A 184 -8.85 25.58 -21.11
C ARG A 184 -7.42 25.54 -20.59
N PHE A 185 -6.78 26.70 -20.48
CA PHE A 185 -5.46 26.79 -19.88
C PHE A 185 -5.52 26.44 -18.40
N GLY A 186 -4.74 25.45 -17.96
CA GLY A 186 -4.75 24.98 -16.58
C GLY A 186 -3.80 25.71 -15.62
N GLY A 187 -3.07 26.72 -16.10
CA GLY A 187 -2.30 27.62 -15.24
C GLY A 187 -3.16 28.80 -14.75
N GLU A 188 -2.68 29.52 -13.72
CA GLU A 188 -3.38 30.63 -13.10
C GLU A 188 -2.58 31.94 -13.26
N PRO A 189 -2.75 32.67 -14.39
CA PRO A 189 -1.95 33.86 -14.71
C PRO A 189 -2.12 35.01 -13.71
N THR A 190 -3.20 34.99 -12.92
CA THR A 190 -3.54 36.03 -11.94
C THR A 190 -2.73 35.94 -10.67
N ILE A 191 -2.01 34.84 -10.44
CA ILE A 191 -1.14 34.69 -9.27
C ILE A 191 -0.02 35.76 -9.32
N PRO A 192 0.09 36.63 -8.29
CA PRO A 192 1.13 37.64 -8.22
C PRO A 192 2.54 37.02 -8.17
N GLN A 193 3.51 37.68 -8.76
CA GLN A 193 4.93 37.28 -8.63
C GLN A 193 5.36 37.56 -7.18
N GLY A 194 5.91 36.53 -6.51
CA GLY A 194 6.37 36.63 -5.13
C GLY A 194 5.50 35.93 -4.08
N GLY A 195 4.36 35.35 -4.50
CA GLY A 195 3.45 34.66 -3.61
C GLY A 195 2.58 35.61 -2.78
N LEU A 196 1.52 35.06 -2.20
CA LEU A 196 0.69 35.76 -1.22
C LEU A 196 1.29 35.48 0.17
N TYR A 197 1.95 36.46 0.76
CA TYR A 197 2.29 36.42 2.17
C TYR A 197 1.08 36.94 2.94
N ALA A 198 0.33 36.06 3.60
CA ALA A 198 -0.61 36.46 4.62
C ALA A 198 0.20 36.93 5.82
N SER A 199 0.38 38.25 5.98
CA SER A 199 0.86 38.79 7.24
C SER A 199 -0.31 38.76 8.21
N ASN A 200 -0.30 37.83 9.15
CA ASN A 200 -1.16 37.94 10.33
C ASN A 200 -0.69 39.18 11.12
N LYS A 201 -1.48 40.25 11.12
CA LYS A 201 -1.39 41.32 12.10
C LYS A 201 -2.18 40.93 13.32
#